data_0bb209210ded870e1778391aace5f73f
#
_entry.id   0bb209210ded870e1778391aace5f73f
#
_cell.length_a   1.000
_cell.length_b   1.000
_cell.length_c   1.000
_cell.angle_alpha   90.00
_cell.angle_beta   90.00
_cell.angle_gamma   90.00
#
_symmetry.space_group_name_H-M   'P 1'
#
loop_
_entity.id
_entity.type
_entity.pdbx_description
1 polymer ?
#
loop_
_entity_poly.entity_id
_entity_poly.type
_entity_poly.pdbx_seq_one_letter_code
_entity_poly.pdbx_strand_id
1 'polypeptide(L)'
;RMQTDYIDLYQVHWPDHAMRAEDTLGALDELVAEGKVRVTGTSNEDAYGLMKSLWTSDRCGLTRYDTIQNNFSLNNRRFEDELAEVCRRENISLLPYSPLAGGVLTGKYNGTQFPKGARFSSYLQNGEPRQKAMAERFVNDRSMAATEKFIALAEEVGMNIVTMATAWSKQHDYVASTIVGVSHEDHLEPIIAAANMTLDTATLKKIDQVSQDIPYPMG
;
A
#
# COMPACT_ATOMS: atom_id res chain seq x y z
N ARG A 1 5.55 -9.72 23.86
CA ARG A 1 4.36 -8.92 23.54
C ARG A 1 3.37 -9.70 22.69
N MET A 2 3.83 -10.50 21.74
CA MET A 2 2.98 -11.25 20.82
C MET A 2 2.43 -12.56 21.41
N GLN A 3 3.00 -13.04 22.52
CA GLN A 3 2.60 -14.30 23.18
C GLN A 3 2.58 -15.51 22.22
N THR A 4 3.60 -15.59 21.35
CA THR A 4 3.84 -16.67 20.40
C THR A 4 5.32 -16.99 20.33
N ASP A 5 5.65 -18.22 19.99
CA ASP A 5 7.02 -18.70 19.84
C ASP A 5 7.58 -18.47 18.42
N TYR A 6 6.73 -18.13 17.48
CA TYR A 6 7.11 -17.88 16.08
C TYR A 6 6.30 -16.73 15.46
N ILE A 7 6.78 -16.22 14.35
CA ILE A 7 6.13 -15.21 13.50
C ILE A 7 5.81 -15.85 12.15
N ASP A 8 4.55 -15.74 11.71
CA ASP A 8 4.15 -16.29 10.41
C ASP A 8 4.78 -15.52 9.26
N LEU A 9 4.73 -14.19 9.29
CA LEU A 9 5.34 -13.32 8.30
C LEU A 9 6.14 -12.21 8.99
N TYR A 10 7.45 -12.17 8.71
CA TYR A 10 8.35 -11.10 9.18
C TYR A 10 8.85 -10.27 8.01
N GLN A 11 8.62 -8.95 8.07
CA GLN A 11 8.96 -8.05 6.96
C GLN A 11 9.98 -6.99 7.37
N VAL A 12 10.97 -6.76 6.52
CA VAL A 12 11.87 -5.60 6.61
C VAL A 12 11.05 -4.34 6.32
N HIS A 13 11.00 -3.39 7.26
CA HIS A 13 10.10 -2.24 7.18
C HIS A 13 10.54 -1.21 6.12
N TRP A 14 11.84 -0.95 6.03
CA TRP A 14 12.47 -0.08 5.03
C TRP A 14 13.78 -0.68 4.58
N PRO A 15 14.13 -0.60 3.30
CA PRO A 15 15.44 -1.00 2.84
C PRO A 15 16.51 -0.10 3.45
N ASP A 16 17.62 -0.69 3.85
CA ASP A 16 18.84 0.04 4.22
C ASP A 16 19.86 -0.13 3.08
N HIS A 17 19.96 0.90 2.24
CA HIS A 17 20.85 0.88 1.08
C HIS A 17 22.36 0.92 1.44
N ALA A 18 22.71 1.14 2.70
CA ALA A 18 24.06 1.04 3.19
C ALA A 18 24.44 -0.40 3.55
N MET A 19 23.47 -1.27 3.78
CA MET A 19 23.69 -2.70 4.07
C MET A 19 23.74 -3.51 2.78
N ARG A 20 24.53 -4.59 2.81
CA ARG A 20 24.51 -5.58 1.73
C ARG A 20 23.27 -6.46 1.85
N ALA A 21 22.67 -6.81 0.71
CA ALA A 21 21.51 -7.70 0.70
C ALA A 21 21.80 -9.06 1.37
N GLU A 22 23.02 -9.57 1.18
CA GLU A 22 23.49 -10.82 1.81
C GLU A 22 23.42 -10.78 3.33
N ASP A 23 23.73 -9.65 3.96
CA ASP A 23 23.77 -9.52 5.42
C ASP A 23 22.35 -9.53 6.01
N THR A 24 21.43 -8.79 5.37
CA THR A 24 20.02 -8.79 5.77
C THR A 24 19.35 -10.15 5.55
N LEU A 25 19.56 -10.75 4.38
CA LEU A 25 18.96 -12.04 4.04
C LEU A 25 19.55 -13.18 4.88
N GLY A 26 20.85 -13.15 5.19
CA GLY A 26 21.49 -14.11 6.08
C GLY A 26 20.88 -14.10 7.49
N ALA A 27 20.66 -12.91 8.07
CA ALA A 27 20.01 -12.79 9.38
C ALA A 27 18.56 -13.30 9.36
N LEU A 28 17.82 -13.08 8.27
CA LEU A 28 16.48 -13.61 8.10
C LEU A 28 16.47 -15.13 7.91
N ASP A 29 17.43 -15.66 7.17
CA ASP A 29 17.61 -17.10 6.94
C ASP A 29 17.87 -17.85 8.24
N GLU A 30 18.71 -17.30 9.13
CA GLU A 30 18.94 -17.84 10.47
C GLU A 30 17.62 -17.93 11.27
N LEU A 31 16.78 -16.89 11.24
CA LEU A 31 15.49 -16.89 11.93
C LEU A 31 14.52 -17.93 11.36
N VAL A 32 14.56 -18.15 10.05
CA VAL A 32 13.76 -19.21 9.39
C VAL A 32 14.28 -20.59 9.76
N ALA A 33 15.60 -20.80 9.72
CA ALA A 33 16.23 -22.07 10.10
C ALA A 33 15.97 -22.45 11.56
N GLU A 34 15.92 -21.46 12.45
CA GLU A 34 15.57 -21.65 13.87
C GLU A 34 14.07 -21.89 14.11
N GLY A 35 13.23 -21.80 13.09
CA GLY A 35 11.78 -21.93 13.19
C GLY A 35 11.07 -20.75 13.87
N LYS A 36 11.77 -19.62 14.08
CA LYS A 36 11.20 -18.40 14.67
C LYS A 36 10.38 -17.59 13.69
N VAL A 37 10.66 -17.71 12.40
CA VAL A 37 9.96 -17.06 11.29
C VAL A 37 9.60 -18.13 10.26
N ARG A 38 8.36 -18.08 9.75
CA ARG A 38 7.92 -19.00 8.70
C ARG A 38 8.16 -18.44 7.30
N VAL A 39 7.82 -17.18 7.09
CA VAL A 39 7.84 -16.50 5.80
C VAL A 39 8.48 -15.12 5.98
N THR A 40 9.32 -14.72 5.03
CA THR A 40 9.95 -13.41 5.03
C THR A 40 9.39 -12.52 3.93
N GLY A 41 9.50 -11.21 4.13
CA GLY A 41 9.10 -10.22 3.14
C GLY A 41 9.83 -8.89 3.33
N THR A 42 9.57 -7.98 2.42
CA THR A 42 10.09 -6.62 2.47
C THR A 42 8.97 -5.59 2.41
N SER A 43 9.30 -4.33 2.64
CA SER A 43 8.35 -3.22 2.54
C SER A 43 9.05 -1.96 2.05
N ASN A 44 8.31 -1.12 1.30
CA ASN A 44 8.81 0.14 0.74
C ASN A 44 10.04 -0.02 -0.17
N GLU A 45 10.15 -1.18 -0.79
CA GLU A 45 11.23 -1.50 -1.72
C GLU A 45 10.85 -1.11 -3.15
N ASP A 46 11.84 -0.81 -3.96
CA ASP A 46 11.69 -0.61 -5.39
C ASP A 46 11.95 -1.91 -6.19
N ALA A 47 11.76 -1.86 -7.49
CA ALA A 47 11.94 -3.03 -8.36
C ALA A 47 13.40 -3.51 -8.36
N TYR A 48 14.36 -2.59 -8.34
CA TYR A 48 15.77 -2.94 -8.30
C TYR A 48 16.14 -3.66 -7.00
N GLY A 49 15.76 -3.10 -5.85
CA GLY A 49 16.08 -3.66 -4.53
C GLY A 49 15.41 -5.02 -4.31
N LEU A 50 14.14 -5.16 -4.74
CA LEU A 50 13.45 -6.45 -4.68
C LEU A 50 14.16 -7.50 -5.53
N MET A 51 14.41 -7.24 -6.81
CA MET A 51 15.11 -8.16 -7.71
C MET A 51 16.52 -8.47 -7.24
N LYS A 52 17.25 -7.48 -6.70
CA LYS A 52 18.59 -7.68 -6.14
C LYS A 52 18.55 -8.63 -4.96
N SER A 53 17.57 -8.49 -4.08
CA SER A 53 17.39 -9.38 -2.91
C SER A 53 17.06 -10.80 -3.36
N LEU A 54 16.10 -10.98 -4.27
CA LEU A 54 15.72 -12.30 -4.81
C LEU A 54 16.89 -12.99 -5.50
N TRP A 55 17.60 -12.29 -6.37
CA TRP A 55 18.81 -12.81 -7.02
C TRP A 55 19.89 -13.22 -6.02
N THR A 56 20.06 -12.41 -4.96
CA THR A 56 21.03 -12.73 -3.89
C THR A 56 20.63 -13.99 -3.13
N SER A 57 19.34 -14.14 -2.80
CA SER A 57 18.81 -15.35 -2.15
C SER A 57 19.08 -16.59 -3.00
N ASP A 58 18.75 -16.54 -4.30
CA ASP A 58 18.97 -17.68 -5.23
C ASP A 58 20.44 -18.03 -5.37
N ARG A 59 21.30 -17.03 -5.49
CA ARG A 59 22.76 -17.24 -5.64
C ARG A 59 23.42 -17.80 -4.39
N CYS A 60 22.96 -17.38 -3.22
CA CYS A 60 23.59 -17.73 -1.93
C CYS A 60 22.86 -18.86 -1.20
N GLY A 61 21.72 -19.35 -1.72
CA GLY A 61 20.90 -20.38 -1.08
C GLY A 61 20.25 -19.88 0.22
N LEU A 62 19.87 -18.60 0.27
CA LEU A 62 19.22 -17.97 1.42
C LEU A 62 17.72 -17.91 1.25
N THR A 63 16.98 -17.66 2.35
CA THR A 63 15.53 -17.43 2.29
C THR A 63 15.16 -16.36 1.28
N ARG A 64 14.07 -16.56 0.53
CA ARG A 64 13.52 -15.57 -0.40
C ARG A 64 12.43 -14.76 0.29
N TYR A 65 12.22 -13.53 -0.17
CA TYR A 65 11.00 -12.80 0.15
C TYR A 65 9.81 -13.42 -0.60
N ASP A 66 8.72 -13.70 0.11
CA ASP A 66 7.45 -14.16 -0.46
C ASP A 66 6.46 -13.00 -0.61
N THR A 67 6.70 -11.89 0.11
CA THR A 67 5.80 -10.73 0.08
C THR A 67 6.55 -9.41 -0.01
N ILE A 68 5.87 -8.42 -0.58
CA ILE A 68 6.25 -7.01 -0.51
C ILE A 68 5.07 -6.20 0.03
N GLN A 69 5.33 -5.30 0.98
CA GLN A 69 4.31 -4.41 1.52
C GLN A 69 4.60 -2.97 1.09
N ASN A 70 3.83 -2.43 0.15
CA ASN A 70 4.03 -1.09 -0.40
C ASN A 70 2.73 -0.27 -0.38
N ASN A 71 2.90 1.07 -0.44
CA ASN A 71 1.78 1.98 -0.61
C ASN A 71 1.12 1.73 -1.98
N PHE A 72 -0.19 1.41 -1.96
CA PHE A 72 -0.92 1.17 -3.19
C PHE A 72 -2.39 1.57 -3.03
N SER A 73 -2.83 2.54 -3.83
CA SER A 73 -4.18 3.11 -3.80
C SER A 73 -4.50 3.78 -5.13
N LEU A 74 -5.73 4.19 -5.34
CA LEU A 74 -6.16 4.97 -6.51
C LEU A 74 -5.32 6.24 -6.73
N ASN A 75 -4.82 6.87 -5.64
CA ASN A 75 -3.94 8.04 -5.70
C ASN A 75 -2.44 7.69 -5.81
N ASN A 76 -2.07 6.43 -5.64
CA ASN A 76 -0.69 5.96 -5.79
C ASN A 76 -0.64 4.60 -6.48
N ARG A 77 -0.50 4.63 -7.79
CA ARG A 77 -0.46 3.45 -8.66
C ARG A 77 0.96 3.10 -9.16
N ARG A 78 2.00 3.74 -8.61
CA ARG A 78 3.40 3.51 -9.06
C ARG A 78 3.86 2.06 -8.97
N PHE A 79 3.23 1.26 -8.12
CA PHE A 79 3.52 -0.18 -8.03
C PHE A 79 3.25 -0.91 -9.36
N GLU A 80 2.30 -0.41 -10.15
CA GLU A 80 1.94 -1.00 -11.45
C GLU A 80 3.00 -0.77 -12.53
N ASP A 81 3.88 0.22 -12.37
CA ASP A 81 4.89 0.58 -13.38
C ASP A 81 5.92 -0.55 -13.59
N GLU A 82 6.40 -1.16 -12.50
CA GLU A 82 7.45 -2.20 -12.54
C GLU A 82 7.20 -3.34 -11.55
N LEU A 83 6.89 -3.02 -10.28
CA LEU A 83 6.80 -4.02 -9.21
C LEU A 83 5.70 -5.05 -9.42
N ALA A 84 4.58 -4.70 -10.05
CA ALA A 84 3.52 -5.64 -10.38
C ALA A 84 4.02 -6.76 -11.30
N GLU A 85 4.86 -6.43 -12.28
CA GLU A 85 5.45 -7.42 -13.19
C GLU A 85 6.49 -8.29 -12.47
N VAL A 86 7.31 -7.71 -11.58
CA VAL A 86 8.23 -8.48 -10.73
C VAL A 86 7.45 -9.46 -9.86
N CYS A 87 6.37 -9.01 -9.22
CA CYS A 87 5.53 -9.88 -8.39
C CYS A 87 5.00 -11.08 -9.16
N ARG A 88 4.47 -10.88 -10.37
CA ARG A 88 3.95 -11.96 -11.22
C ARG A 88 5.02 -12.96 -11.63
N ARG A 89 6.19 -12.47 -12.04
CA ARG A 89 7.28 -13.33 -12.53
C ARG A 89 7.97 -14.10 -11.42
N GLU A 90 8.13 -13.46 -10.26
CA GLU A 90 8.88 -14.01 -9.14
C GLU A 90 7.99 -14.68 -8.08
N ASN A 91 6.67 -14.75 -8.30
CA ASN A 91 5.67 -15.28 -7.37
C ASN A 91 5.68 -14.57 -6.00
N ILE A 92 5.86 -13.25 -6.03
CA ILE A 92 5.80 -12.39 -4.84
C ILE A 92 4.40 -11.81 -4.71
N SER A 93 3.86 -11.78 -3.51
CA SER A 93 2.55 -11.18 -3.25
C SER A 93 2.67 -9.78 -2.66
N LEU A 94 1.89 -8.83 -3.22
CA LEU A 94 1.75 -7.51 -2.63
C LEU A 94 0.78 -7.55 -1.44
N LEU A 95 1.15 -6.85 -0.37
CA LEU A 95 0.30 -6.45 0.74
C LEU A 95 0.13 -4.93 0.69
N PRO A 96 -0.89 -4.40 -0.01
CA PRO A 96 -1.10 -2.96 -0.10
C PRO A 96 -1.36 -2.34 1.27
N TYR A 97 -0.65 -1.27 1.61
CA TYR A 97 -1.04 -0.43 2.73
C TYR A 97 -1.58 0.93 2.25
N SER A 98 -2.35 1.59 3.09
CA SER A 98 -3.03 2.86 2.79
C SER A 98 -3.93 2.83 1.53
N PRO A 99 -4.83 1.86 1.37
CA PRO A 99 -5.71 1.79 0.19
C PRO A 99 -6.60 3.02 0.04
N LEU A 100 -6.82 3.77 1.11
CA LEU A 100 -7.54 5.04 1.13
C LEU A 100 -6.62 6.27 1.10
N ALA A 101 -5.35 6.12 0.70
CA ALA A 101 -4.35 7.20 0.70
C ALA A 101 -4.29 7.95 2.05
N GLY A 102 -4.23 7.21 3.17
CA GLY A 102 -4.26 7.80 4.50
C GLY A 102 -5.56 8.53 4.85
N GLY A 103 -6.64 8.22 4.16
CA GLY A 103 -7.96 8.82 4.30
C GLY A 103 -8.23 10.00 3.35
N VAL A 104 -7.32 10.33 2.44
CA VAL A 104 -7.54 11.39 1.43
C VAL A 104 -8.67 10.99 0.49
N LEU A 105 -8.72 9.75 0.03
CA LEU A 105 -9.76 9.24 -0.87
C LEU A 105 -11.19 9.27 -0.29
N THR A 106 -11.35 9.50 1.02
CA THR A 106 -12.69 9.76 1.59
C THR A 106 -13.23 11.17 1.30
N GLY A 107 -12.41 12.05 0.71
CA GLY A 107 -12.76 13.46 0.45
C GLY A 107 -12.66 14.38 1.66
N LYS A 108 -12.35 13.85 2.85
CA LYS A 108 -12.36 14.66 4.09
C LYS A 108 -11.34 15.81 4.13
N TYR A 109 -10.37 15.82 3.22
CA TYR A 109 -9.38 16.89 3.09
C TYR A 109 -9.67 17.85 1.93
N ASN A 110 -10.72 17.63 1.15
CA ASN A 110 -11.07 18.46 -0.01
C ASN A 110 -11.79 19.78 0.36
N GLY A 111 -12.09 19.98 1.64
CA GLY A 111 -12.70 21.23 2.11
C GLY A 111 -11.68 22.30 2.48
N THR A 112 -12.18 23.52 2.73
CA THR A 112 -11.37 24.67 3.19
C THR A 112 -10.83 24.50 4.61
N GLN A 113 -11.42 23.61 5.40
CA GLN A 113 -11.01 23.28 6.76
C GLN A 113 -10.82 21.78 6.91
N PHE A 114 -9.62 21.39 7.29
CA PHE A 114 -9.32 19.97 7.53
C PHE A 114 -9.93 19.50 8.85
N PRO A 115 -10.40 18.23 8.91
CA PRO A 115 -11.07 17.69 10.09
C PRO A 115 -10.15 17.73 11.32
N LYS A 116 -10.66 18.22 12.46
CA LYS A 116 -9.95 18.18 13.74
C LYS A 116 -9.67 16.72 14.15
N GLY A 117 -8.46 16.45 14.62
CA GLY A 117 -8.06 15.12 15.07
C GLY A 117 -7.72 14.13 13.95
N ALA A 118 -7.92 14.49 12.68
CA ALA A 118 -7.47 13.66 11.58
C ALA A 118 -5.94 13.68 11.46
N ARG A 119 -5.36 12.54 11.06
CA ARG A 119 -3.92 12.29 11.03
C ARG A 119 -3.14 13.41 10.33
N PHE A 120 -3.49 13.71 9.08
CA PHE A 120 -2.76 14.71 8.29
C PHE A 120 -3.08 16.14 8.72
N SER A 121 -4.27 16.43 9.25
CA SER A 121 -4.55 17.72 9.85
C SER A 121 -3.61 18.02 11.01
N SER A 122 -3.41 17.02 11.88
CA SER A 122 -2.47 17.13 13.00
C SER A 122 -1.02 17.28 12.52
N TYR A 123 -0.61 16.54 11.51
CA TYR A 123 0.75 16.60 10.96
C TYR A 123 1.05 17.95 10.28
N LEU A 124 0.11 18.49 9.51
CA LEU A 124 0.29 19.77 8.83
C LEU A 124 0.34 20.94 9.83
N GLN A 125 -0.46 20.88 10.91
CA GLN A 125 -0.51 21.96 11.91
C GLN A 125 0.65 21.90 12.91
N ASN A 126 0.90 20.71 13.49
CA ASN A 126 1.77 20.56 14.66
C ASN A 126 2.84 19.48 14.48
N GLY A 127 2.95 18.87 13.30
CA GLY A 127 3.89 17.78 13.05
C GLY A 127 5.34 18.23 12.97
N GLU A 128 6.25 17.31 13.28
CA GLU A 128 7.67 17.42 12.99
C GLU A 128 7.91 17.53 11.47
N PRO A 129 9.06 18.07 11.00
CA PRO A 129 9.33 18.27 9.57
C PRO A 129 9.07 17.04 8.69
N ARG A 130 9.43 15.84 9.16
CA ARG A 130 9.18 14.57 8.45
C ARG A 130 7.68 14.25 8.35
N GLN A 131 6.92 14.54 9.40
CA GLN A 131 5.48 14.33 9.41
C GLN A 131 4.75 15.30 8.48
N LYS A 132 5.19 16.58 8.45
CA LYS A 132 4.67 17.59 7.52
C LYS A 132 4.93 17.19 6.07
N ALA A 133 6.16 16.85 5.73
CA ALA A 133 6.54 16.41 4.40
C ALA A 133 5.74 15.16 3.96
N MET A 134 5.51 14.21 4.90
CA MET A 134 4.63 13.07 4.63
C MET A 134 3.21 13.52 4.35
N ALA A 135 2.64 14.41 5.16
CA ALA A 135 1.27 14.88 4.97
C ALA A 135 1.10 15.66 3.66
N GLU A 136 2.04 16.51 3.30
CA GLU A 136 2.05 17.27 2.04
C GLU A 136 2.11 16.38 0.80
N ARG A 137 2.80 15.23 0.89
CA ARG A 137 2.80 14.23 -0.19
C ARG A 137 1.42 13.62 -0.42
N PHE A 138 0.64 13.39 0.63
CA PHE A 138 -0.70 12.83 0.54
C PHE A 138 -1.77 13.88 0.28
N VAL A 139 -1.67 15.04 0.92
CA VAL A 139 -2.65 16.14 0.88
C VAL A 139 -2.06 17.28 0.09
N ASN A 140 -2.31 17.28 -1.20
CA ASN A 140 -1.90 18.30 -2.17
C ASN A 140 -2.99 18.49 -3.22
N ASP A 141 -2.92 19.57 -4.00
CA ASP A 141 -3.95 19.94 -4.97
C ASP A 141 -4.23 18.83 -5.98
N ARG A 142 -3.19 18.10 -6.44
CA ARG A 142 -3.36 17.01 -7.42
C ARG A 142 -4.08 15.81 -6.82
N SER A 143 -3.73 15.40 -5.59
CA SER A 143 -4.40 14.28 -4.93
C SER A 143 -5.83 14.62 -4.51
N MET A 144 -6.11 15.87 -4.15
CA MET A 144 -7.46 16.34 -3.88
C MET A 144 -8.31 16.36 -5.17
N ALA A 145 -7.78 16.91 -6.27
CA ALA A 145 -8.47 16.92 -7.57
C ALA A 145 -8.74 15.49 -8.09
N ALA A 146 -7.80 14.56 -7.95
CA ALA A 146 -8.01 13.16 -8.31
C ALA A 146 -9.08 12.51 -7.43
N THR A 147 -9.05 12.81 -6.11
CA THR A 147 -10.04 12.32 -5.16
C THR A 147 -11.45 12.76 -5.52
N GLU A 148 -11.65 14.03 -5.91
CA GLU A 148 -12.96 14.53 -6.36
C GLU A 148 -13.49 13.73 -7.57
N LYS A 149 -12.65 13.47 -8.56
CA LYS A 149 -13.02 12.66 -9.72
C LYS A 149 -13.37 11.22 -9.32
N PHE A 150 -12.63 10.60 -8.40
CA PHE A 150 -12.94 9.24 -7.92
C PHE A 150 -14.22 9.20 -7.09
N ILE A 151 -14.52 10.23 -6.31
CA ILE A 151 -15.81 10.34 -5.59
C ILE A 151 -16.97 10.45 -6.58
N ALA A 152 -16.87 11.35 -7.56
CA ALA A 152 -17.89 11.50 -8.61
C ALA A 152 -18.11 10.19 -9.41
N LEU A 153 -17.02 9.47 -9.70
CA LEU A 153 -17.12 8.16 -10.34
C LEU A 153 -17.79 7.12 -9.43
N ALA A 154 -17.48 7.09 -8.14
CA ALA A 154 -18.11 6.17 -7.20
C ALA A 154 -19.62 6.44 -7.11
N GLU A 155 -20.05 7.70 -7.06
CA GLU A 155 -21.44 8.11 -7.12
C GLU A 155 -22.14 7.68 -8.43
N GLU A 156 -21.47 7.89 -9.58
CA GLU A 156 -21.96 7.50 -10.90
C GLU A 156 -22.25 5.99 -11.00
N VAL A 157 -21.39 5.16 -10.37
CA VAL A 157 -21.56 3.69 -10.37
C VAL A 157 -22.35 3.18 -9.17
N GLY A 158 -22.90 4.06 -8.34
CA GLY A 158 -23.75 3.72 -7.19
C GLY A 158 -22.97 3.06 -6.04
N MET A 159 -21.69 3.38 -5.87
CA MET A 159 -20.82 2.81 -4.83
C MET A 159 -20.38 3.85 -3.80
N ASN A 160 -20.11 3.40 -2.59
CA ASN A 160 -19.33 4.19 -1.63
C ASN A 160 -17.87 4.26 -2.08
N ILE A 161 -17.24 5.43 -2.05
CA ILE A 161 -15.85 5.63 -2.46
C ILE A 161 -14.86 4.77 -1.66
N VAL A 162 -15.09 4.58 -0.36
CA VAL A 162 -14.24 3.72 0.49
C VAL A 162 -14.31 2.28 0.03
N THR A 163 -15.51 1.80 -0.29
CA THR A 163 -15.75 0.46 -0.82
C THR A 163 -15.08 0.29 -2.19
N MET A 164 -15.28 1.24 -3.11
CA MET A 164 -14.67 1.21 -4.45
C MET A 164 -13.15 1.20 -4.38
N ALA A 165 -12.54 2.09 -3.59
CA ALA A 165 -11.07 2.18 -3.47
C ALA A 165 -10.46 0.93 -2.81
N THR A 166 -11.14 0.35 -1.82
CA THR A 166 -10.69 -0.88 -1.16
C THR A 166 -10.83 -2.08 -2.09
N ALA A 167 -11.96 -2.22 -2.80
CA ALA A 167 -12.19 -3.27 -3.78
C ALA A 167 -11.16 -3.21 -4.92
N TRP A 168 -10.88 -2.00 -5.43
CA TRP A 168 -9.86 -1.80 -6.44
C TRP A 168 -8.48 -2.26 -5.96
N SER A 169 -8.07 -1.85 -4.75
CA SER A 169 -6.75 -2.19 -4.21
C SER A 169 -6.54 -3.70 -4.05
N LYS A 170 -7.60 -4.47 -3.73
CA LYS A 170 -7.47 -5.90 -3.43
C LYS A 170 -7.59 -6.82 -4.65
N GLN A 171 -8.19 -6.38 -5.76
CA GLN A 171 -8.59 -7.30 -6.84
C GLN A 171 -7.52 -7.58 -7.89
N HIS A 172 -6.30 -7.08 -7.69
CA HIS A 172 -5.19 -7.38 -8.59
C HIS A 172 -4.63 -8.79 -8.32
N ASP A 173 -4.22 -9.49 -9.38
CA ASP A 173 -3.72 -10.86 -9.34
C ASP A 173 -2.46 -11.06 -8.50
N TYR A 174 -1.68 -10.00 -8.30
CA TYR A 174 -0.49 -9.98 -7.44
C TYR A 174 -0.77 -9.56 -5.99
N VAL A 175 -2.02 -9.27 -5.61
CA VAL A 175 -2.36 -8.84 -4.25
C VAL A 175 -2.86 -10.03 -3.43
N ALA A 176 -2.16 -10.34 -2.34
CA ALA A 176 -2.61 -11.37 -1.41
C ALA A 176 -3.67 -10.85 -0.43
N SER A 177 -3.44 -9.67 0.16
CA SER A 177 -4.36 -9.08 1.14
C SER A 177 -4.09 -7.59 1.31
N THR A 178 -5.15 -6.78 1.24
CA THR A 178 -5.05 -5.33 1.46
C THR A 178 -5.09 -5.00 2.95
N ILE A 179 -4.09 -4.28 3.43
CA ILE A 179 -3.98 -3.85 4.83
C ILE A 179 -4.82 -2.59 5.03
N VAL A 180 -5.78 -2.68 5.93
CA VAL A 180 -6.67 -1.58 6.28
C VAL A 180 -6.46 -1.16 7.74
N GLY A 181 -6.68 0.12 8.03
CA GLY A 181 -6.66 0.66 9.37
C GLY A 181 -7.83 1.61 9.56
N VAL A 182 -8.50 1.50 10.70
CA VAL A 182 -9.63 2.36 11.07
C VAL A 182 -9.37 3.02 12.42
N SER A 183 -9.85 4.25 12.58
CA SER A 183 -9.79 4.99 13.85
C SER A 183 -11.12 4.97 14.60
N HIS A 184 -12.20 4.49 13.96
CA HIS A 184 -13.53 4.37 14.53
C HIS A 184 -14.25 3.16 13.92
N GLU A 185 -15.13 2.51 14.65
CA GLU A 185 -15.86 1.33 14.20
C GLU A 185 -16.76 1.58 12.98
N ASP A 186 -17.36 2.77 12.88
CA ASP A 186 -18.20 3.17 11.74
C ASP A 186 -17.44 3.17 10.40
N HIS A 187 -16.11 3.18 10.45
CA HIS A 187 -15.29 3.11 9.23
C HIS A 187 -15.16 1.67 8.69
N LEU A 188 -15.55 0.66 9.46
CA LEU A 188 -15.39 -0.75 9.07
C LEU A 188 -16.41 -1.18 8.01
N GLU A 189 -17.68 -0.76 8.12
CA GLU A 189 -18.76 -1.23 7.24
C GLU A 189 -18.42 -1.08 5.75
N PRO A 190 -18.05 0.11 5.23
CA PRO A 190 -17.73 0.26 3.82
C PRO A 190 -16.46 -0.49 3.39
N ILE A 191 -15.53 -0.76 4.31
CA ILE A 191 -14.32 -1.55 4.03
C ILE A 191 -14.70 -3.03 3.93
N ILE A 192 -15.49 -3.54 4.88
CA ILE A 192 -15.95 -4.95 4.89
C ILE A 192 -16.82 -5.23 3.65
N ALA A 193 -17.65 -4.27 3.23
CA ALA A 193 -18.44 -4.39 2.01
C ALA A 193 -17.57 -4.69 0.76
N ALA A 194 -16.33 -4.20 0.73
CA ALA A 194 -15.39 -4.48 -0.35
C ALA A 194 -14.85 -5.92 -0.34
N ALA A 195 -14.94 -6.66 0.77
CA ALA A 195 -14.26 -7.96 0.92
C ALA A 195 -14.64 -8.96 -0.17
N ASN A 196 -15.93 -9.06 -0.51
CA ASN A 196 -16.45 -9.96 -1.53
C ASN A 196 -16.80 -9.25 -2.84
N MET A 197 -16.44 -7.96 -2.99
CA MET A 197 -16.74 -7.17 -4.17
C MET A 197 -15.62 -7.30 -5.20
N THR A 198 -16.00 -7.38 -6.48
CA THR A 198 -15.10 -7.25 -7.62
C THR A 198 -15.67 -6.18 -8.52
N LEU A 199 -14.87 -5.19 -8.87
CA LEU A 199 -15.25 -4.14 -9.81
C LEU A 199 -15.27 -4.71 -11.23
N ASP A 200 -16.26 -4.35 -11.99
CA ASP A 200 -16.41 -4.78 -13.37
C ASP A 200 -15.44 -4.02 -14.30
N THR A 201 -15.26 -4.55 -15.50
CA THR A 201 -14.36 -3.99 -16.51
C THR A 201 -14.72 -2.55 -16.91
N ALA A 202 -16.00 -2.19 -16.88
CA ALA A 202 -16.44 -0.84 -17.24
C ALA A 202 -16.04 0.17 -16.18
N THR A 203 -16.22 -0.18 -14.91
CA THR A 203 -15.77 0.62 -13.76
C THR A 203 -14.25 0.76 -13.74
N LEU A 204 -13.50 -0.34 -13.98
CA LEU A 204 -12.04 -0.30 -14.04
C LEU A 204 -11.52 0.64 -15.14
N LYS A 205 -12.12 0.60 -16.34
CA LYS A 205 -11.76 1.53 -17.43
C LYS A 205 -11.99 3.00 -17.07
N LYS A 206 -13.06 3.32 -16.34
CA LYS A 206 -13.30 4.67 -15.85
C LYS A 206 -12.29 5.09 -14.78
N ILE A 207 -11.91 4.20 -13.88
CA ILE A 207 -10.84 4.42 -12.91
C ILE A 207 -9.51 4.69 -13.64
N ASP A 208 -9.18 3.91 -14.66
CA ASP A 208 -7.98 4.10 -15.47
C ASP A 208 -7.99 5.47 -16.17
N GLN A 209 -9.14 5.91 -16.68
CA GLN A 209 -9.29 7.23 -17.29
C GLN A 209 -8.98 8.36 -16.31
N VAL A 210 -9.50 8.30 -15.07
CA VAL A 210 -9.19 9.28 -14.02
C VAL A 210 -7.69 9.31 -13.73
N SER A 211 -7.06 8.13 -13.67
CA SER A 211 -5.61 8.01 -13.41
C SER A 211 -4.76 8.54 -14.58
N GLN A 212 -5.22 8.39 -15.82
CA GLN A 212 -4.57 8.98 -17.02
C GLN A 212 -4.68 10.50 -17.05
N ASP A 213 -5.85 11.03 -16.66
CA ASP A 213 -6.09 12.49 -16.59
C ASP A 213 -5.20 13.16 -15.53
N ILE A 214 -5.00 12.50 -14.38
CA ILE A 214 -4.19 13.00 -13.27
C ILE A 214 -3.20 11.91 -12.86
N PRO A 215 -2.09 11.74 -13.60
CA PRO A 215 -1.10 10.71 -13.27
C PRO A 215 -0.33 11.05 -12.00
N TYR A 216 -0.08 10.02 -11.18
CA TYR A 216 0.71 10.10 -9.94
C TYR A 216 0.32 11.28 -9.01
N PRO A 217 -0.94 11.36 -8.57
CA PRO A 217 -1.41 12.51 -7.78
C PRO A 217 -0.68 12.67 -6.45
N MET A 218 -0.09 11.61 -5.91
CA MET A 218 0.73 11.70 -4.70
C MET A 218 2.22 12.01 -4.95
N GLY A 219 2.62 12.29 -6.17
CA GLY A 219 4.01 12.62 -6.52
C GLY A 219 4.89 11.41 -6.81
#